data_02016f80d4d2f123d5b737f7141bdb1d
#
_entry.id   02016f80d4d2f123d5b737f7141bdb1d
#
_cell.length_a   1.000
_cell.length_b   1.000
_cell.length_c   1.000
_cell.angle_alpha   90.00
_cell.angle_beta   90.00
_cell.angle_gamma   90.00
#
_symmetry.space_group_name_H-M   'P 1'
#
loop_
_entity.id
_entity.type
_entity.pdbx_description
1 polymer ?
#
loop_
_entity_poly.entity_id
_entity_poly.type
_entity_poly.pdbx_seq_one_letter_code
_entity_poly.pdbx_strand_id
1 'polypeptide(L)'
;CSSDLEGLLHDELIALGATPGKTTVAGVYFTASQAIAYRVCLWSRLANRVILTLVRESMIDTAEQVRDVVARIAWTQHLTPGKTLAVDFHGRSEHIRHTRFGAQTVKDGVVDALQLAGQERPNVDTKTPHLRIYAHLHRMNLTIGVDLSGESLHRRGYRRDVGHAPLKENLAAALLVRAGWPERLKAGEPLIDPLCGAGTLLIEAAMMAADQAPNLNRERFGFHGWAGHDDSVWGEQKREAEARASIGRKRCKTQLLGFDQSPAALTAAKANAMRAGIPALITLHGQSLSQLTRPESLTAESGLLITNPPYGERLGELPELVRLYAQLGEKAKALFPGWTLAVFTGNPDLGHRLGMRAHKQYALKNGALDAKLLLMEIGGIEHSPAASDAAPAPKENGAEATLSEEGNKEQAPHKNQDNAQMFANRLIKNQKRLKKWLKQSGETSYRV
;
A
#
# COMPACT_ATOMS: atom_id res chain seq x y z
N CYS A 1 11.14 9.01 -2.07
CA CYS A 1 11.30 7.60 -2.43
C CYS A 1 10.11 7.19 -3.26
N SER A 2 10.27 6.99 -4.54
CA SER A 2 9.22 6.47 -5.40
C SER A 2 8.95 5.03 -4.98
N SER A 3 7.72 4.74 -4.62
CA SER A 3 7.30 3.39 -4.25
C SER A 3 6.99 2.54 -5.48
N ASP A 4 7.31 2.99 -6.70
CA ASP A 4 6.89 2.36 -7.97
C ASP A 4 5.37 2.06 -8.10
N LEU A 5 4.57 2.51 -7.12
CA LEU A 5 3.12 2.30 -7.15
C LEU A 5 2.44 3.21 -8.17
N GLU A 6 3.05 4.34 -8.47
CA GLU A 6 2.57 5.27 -9.49
C GLU A 6 2.62 4.65 -10.89
N GLY A 7 3.61 3.80 -11.18
CA GLY A 7 3.67 3.01 -12.42
C GLY A 7 2.53 2.00 -12.50
N LEU A 8 2.26 1.26 -11.41
CA LEU A 8 1.11 0.34 -11.38
C LEU A 8 -0.22 1.08 -11.53
N LEU A 9 -0.37 2.24 -10.88
CA LEU A 9 -1.57 3.06 -10.99
C LEU A 9 -1.75 3.59 -12.42
N HIS A 10 -0.67 3.98 -13.09
CA HIS A 10 -0.69 4.40 -14.48
C HIS A 10 -1.24 3.28 -15.39
N ASP A 11 -0.73 2.06 -15.24
CA ASP A 11 -1.17 0.91 -16.02
C ASP A 11 -2.63 0.52 -15.69
N GLU A 12 -3.02 0.60 -14.42
CA GLU A 12 -4.41 0.39 -14.00
C GLU A 12 -5.36 1.41 -14.64
N LEU A 13 -4.98 2.70 -14.72
CA LEU A 13 -5.79 3.74 -15.35
C LEU A 13 -5.99 3.48 -16.84
N ILE A 14 -4.95 3.03 -17.57
CA ILE A 14 -5.08 2.61 -18.98
C ILE A 14 -6.09 1.46 -19.10
N ALA A 15 -5.95 0.44 -18.26
CA ALA A 15 -6.84 -0.72 -18.27
C ALA A 15 -8.31 -0.35 -17.97
N LEU A 16 -8.55 0.74 -17.22
CA LEU A 16 -9.87 1.27 -16.92
C LEU A 16 -10.42 2.21 -18.02
N GLY A 17 -9.64 2.48 -19.06
CA GLY A 17 -10.04 3.31 -20.19
C GLY A 17 -9.74 4.80 -20.05
N ALA A 18 -8.96 5.20 -19.03
CA ALA A 18 -8.46 6.56 -18.90
C ALA A 18 -7.24 6.79 -19.80
N THR A 19 -6.96 8.05 -20.10
CA THR A 19 -5.72 8.46 -20.78
C THR A 19 -4.79 9.08 -19.75
N PRO A 20 -3.79 8.33 -19.24
CA PRO A 20 -2.83 8.86 -18.29
C PRO A 20 -1.97 9.95 -18.93
N GLY A 21 -1.65 10.96 -18.12
CA GLY A 21 -0.74 12.03 -18.46
C GLY A 21 0.50 11.96 -17.56
N LYS A 22 0.81 13.08 -16.90
CA LYS A 22 2.01 13.19 -16.06
C LYS A 22 1.90 12.37 -14.78
N THR A 23 2.84 11.47 -14.58
CA THR A 23 3.07 10.80 -13.29
C THR A 23 3.87 11.72 -12.35
N THR A 24 3.50 11.74 -11.09
CA THR A 24 4.14 12.53 -10.01
C THR A 24 4.49 11.62 -8.83
N VAL A 25 5.21 12.14 -7.83
CA VAL A 25 5.61 11.39 -6.63
C VAL A 25 4.41 10.84 -5.80
N ALA A 26 3.21 11.37 -6.00
CA ALA A 26 2.05 11.03 -5.19
C ALA A 26 0.80 10.67 -6.00
N GLY A 27 0.92 10.50 -7.32
CA GLY A 27 -0.21 10.14 -8.15
C GLY A 27 0.00 10.34 -9.65
N VAL A 28 -1.04 10.08 -10.40
CA VAL A 28 -1.05 10.16 -11.85
C VAL A 28 -2.16 11.11 -12.28
N TYR A 29 -1.83 12.12 -13.08
CA TYR A 29 -2.84 12.91 -13.78
C TYR A 29 -3.38 12.11 -14.95
N PHE A 30 -4.68 12.19 -15.19
CA PHE A 30 -5.31 11.53 -16.33
C PHE A 30 -6.46 12.36 -16.89
N THR A 31 -6.77 12.15 -18.16
CA THR A 31 -7.95 12.69 -18.83
C THR A 31 -8.94 11.56 -19.07
N ALA A 32 -10.22 11.81 -18.83
CA ALA A 32 -11.28 10.83 -18.97
C ALA A 32 -12.64 11.49 -19.14
N SER A 33 -13.61 10.75 -19.68
CA SER A 33 -15.02 11.09 -19.56
C SER A 33 -15.50 10.91 -18.12
N GLN A 34 -16.65 11.47 -17.78
CA GLN A 34 -17.28 11.28 -16.46
C GLN A 34 -17.54 9.80 -16.16
N ALA A 35 -17.98 9.03 -17.14
CA ALA A 35 -18.18 7.58 -17.01
C ALA A 35 -16.90 6.86 -16.60
N ILE A 36 -15.77 7.20 -17.22
CA ILE A 36 -14.46 6.62 -16.88
C ILE A 36 -13.99 7.11 -15.51
N ALA A 37 -14.24 8.37 -15.12
CA ALA A 37 -13.91 8.85 -13.78
C ALA A 37 -14.70 8.08 -12.69
N TYR A 38 -15.97 7.78 -12.93
CA TYR A 38 -16.78 6.93 -12.06
C TYR A 38 -16.27 5.49 -12.03
N ARG A 39 -15.89 4.95 -13.21
CA ARG A 39 -15.26 3.63 -13.31
C ARG A 39 -13.97 3.57 -12.51
N VAL A 40 -13.12 4.58 -12.56
CA VAL A 40 -11.90 4.65 -11.75
C VAL A 40 -12.22 4.68 -10.25
N CYS A 41 -13.21 5.46 -9.80
CA CYS A 41 -13.65 5.44 -8.40
C CYS A 41 -14.14 4.05 -7.96
N LEU A 42 -14.82 3.33 -8.83
CA LEU A 42 -15.41 2.02 -8.54
C LEU A 42 -14.38 0.88 -8.60
N TRP A 43 -13.52 0.87 -9.62
CA TRP A 43 -12.67 -0.25 -9.99
C TRP A 43 -11.21 -0.12 -9.59
N SER A 44 -10.70 1.09 -9.34
CA SER A 44 -9.29 1.22 -8.96
C SER A 44 -9.03 0.54 -7.62
N ARG A 45 -8.07 -0.38 -7.64
CA ARG A 45 -7.58 -1.09 -6.47
C ARG A 45 -6.47 -0.31 -5.77
N LEU A 46 -5.76 0.54 -6.52
CA LEU A 46 -4.53 1.20 -6.10
C LEU A 46 -4.76 2.64 -5.64
N ALA A 47 -5.70 3.37 -6.26
CA ALA A 47 -5.97 4.75 -5.93
C ALA A 47 -6.50 4.92 -4.50
N ASN A 48 -6.05 5.98 -3.85
CA ASN A 48 -6.64 6.44 -2.59
C ASN A 48 -7.76 7.46 -2.82
N ARG A 49 -7.58 8.32 -3.81
CA ARG A 49 -8.51 9.39 -4.18
C ARG A 49 -8.52 9.63 -5.68
N VAL A 50 -9.65 10.10 -6.17
CA VAL A 50 -9.84 10.61 -7.53
C VAL A 50 -10.27 12.06 -7.41
N ILE A 51 -9.47 12.97 -7.93
CA ILE A 51 -9.69 14.42 -7.82
C ILE A 51 -10.00 14.98 -9.20
N LEU A 52 -11.18 15.56 -9.37
CA LEU A 52 -11.51 16.37 -10.52
C LEU A 52 -10.79 17.72 -10.39
N THR A 53 -9.74 17.93 -11.16
CA THR A 53 -8.98 19.18 -11.13
C THR A 53 -9.78 20.30 -11.78
N LEU A 54 -10.05 21.38 -11.05
CA LEU A 54 -10.76 22.55 -11.54
C LEU A 54 -9.79 23.64 -12.03
N VAL A 55 -8.70 23.85 -11.29
CA VAL A 55 -7.69 24.84 -11.63
C VAL A 55 -6.30 24.40 -11.18
N ARG A 56 -5.30 24.80 -11.96
CA ARG A 56 -3.87 24.68 -11.60
C ARG A 56 -3.20 25.98 -11.94
N GLU A 57 -2.62 26.62 -10.94
CA GLU A 57 -1.95 27.91 -11.09
C GLU A 57 -0.55 27.89 -10.46
N SER A 58 0.38 28.56 -11.10
CA SER A 58 1.76 28.71 -10.62
C SER A 58 1.97 30.11 -10.03
N MET A 59 3.07 30.27 -9.29
CA MET A 59 3.48 31.51 -8.65
C MET A 59 2.53 31.97 -7.52
N ILE A 60 1.85 31.02 -6.89
CA ILE A 60 0.93 31.26 -5.77
C ILE A 60 1.68 30.99 -4.47
N ASP A 61 1.80 32.02 -3.62
CA ASP A 61 2.51 31.94 -2.34
C ASP A 61 1.72 32.52 -1.16
N THR A 62 0.88 33.54 -1.40
CA THR A 62 0.10 34.23 -0.36
C THR A 62 -1.34 33.73 -0.24
N ALA A 63 -1.96 34.00 0.91
CA ALA A 63 -3.35 33.65 1.15
C ALA A 63 -4.31 34.41 0.24
N GLU A 64 -4.02 35.68 -0.05
CA GLU A 64 -4.80 36.52 -0.98
C GLU A 64 -4.82 35.89 -2.37
N GLN A 65 -3.65 35.51 -2.90
CA GLN A 65 -3.55 34.86 -4.21
C GLN A 65 -4.35 33.55 -4.25
N VAL A 66 -4.27 32.72 -3.18
CA VAL A 66 -5.07 31.48 -3.10
C VAL A 66 -6.56 31.81 -3.13
N ARG A 67 -7.02 32.81 -2.33
CA ARG A 67 -8.42 33.22 -2.28
C ARG A 67 -8.91 33.72 -3.64
N ASP A 68 -8.12 34.54 -4.33
CA ASP A 68 -8.43 35.09 -5.65
C ASP A 68 -8.56 33.98 -6.71
N VAL A 69 -7.64 33.01 -6.73
CA VAL A 69 -7.73 31.86 -7.64
C VAL A 69 -9.01 31.07 -7.39
N VAL A 70 -9.32 30.79 -6.13
CA VAL A 70 -10.51 30.04 -5.75
C VAL A 70 -11.80 30.81 -6.07
N ALA A 71 -11.83 32.12 -5.86
CA ALA A 71 -12.99 32.96 -6.14
C ALA A 71 -13.35 33.05 -7.64
N ARG A 72 -12.40 32.80 -8.55
CA ARG A 72 -12.63 32.77 -10.01
C ARG A 72 -13.27 31.49 -10.51
N ILE A 73 -13.37 30.44 -9.68
CA ILE A 73 -13.99 29.17 -10.06
C ILE A 73 -15.52 29.31 -10.02
N ALA A 74 -16.20 28.79 -11.04
CA ALA A 74 -17.67 28.78 -11.13
C ALA A 74 -18.32 27.76 -10.17
N TRP A 75 -18.26 28.03 -8.86
CA TRP A 75 -18.71 27.09 -7.81
C TRP A 75 -20.18 26.73 -7.90
N THR A 76 -21.01 27.53 -8.54
CA THR A 76 -22.41 27.19 -8.82
C THR A 76 -22.58 25.94 -9.66
N GLN A 77 -21.57 25.56 -10.43
CA GLN A 77 -21.55 24.30 -11.22
C GLN A 77 -21.10 23.08 -10.39
N HIS A 78 -20.59 23.32 -9.18
CA HIS A 78 -20.01 22.27 -8.36
C HIS A 78 -20.73 22.05 -7.02
N LEU A 79 -21.36 23.09 -6.47
CA LEU A 79 -22.08 23.03 -5.19
C LEU A 79 -23.51 23.56 -5.35
N THR A 80 -24.45 22.67 -5.09
CA THR A 80 -25.88 23.02 -5.07
C THR A 80 -26.22 23.85 -3.83
N PRO A 81 -27.10 24.89 -3.92
CA PRO A 81 -27.56 25.66 -2.78
C PRO A 81 -28.07 24.78 -1.61
N GLY A 82 -27.78 25.18 -0.39
CA GLY A 82 -28.15 24.44 0.83
C GLY A 82 -27.29 23.19 1.13
N LYS A 83 -26.35 22.84 0.27
CA LYS A 83 -25.43 21.72 0.53
C LYS A 83 -24.20 22.18 1.31
N THR A 84 -23.59 21.24 2.06
CA THR A 84 -22.41 21.49 2.89
C THR A 84 -21.13 21.19 2.14
N LEU A 85 -20.05 21.88 2.52
CA LEU A 85 -18.72 21.65 2.00
C LEU A 85 -17.70 21.35 3.12
N ALA A 86 -16.58 20.75 2.72
CA ALA A 86 -15.35 20.72 3.50
C ALA A 86 -14.16 20.96 2.58
N VAL A 87 -13.05 21.45 3.14
CA VAL A 87 -11.79 21.69 2.41
C VAL A 87 -10.69 20.88 3.07
N ASP A 88 -10.03 20.03 2.28
CA ASP A 88 -8.78 19.36 2.63
C ASP A 88 -7.62 20.10 1.97
N PHE A 89 -6.86 20.85 2.76
CA PHE A 89 -5.69 21.58 2.28
C PHE A 89 -4.41 20.83 2.59
N HIS A 90 -3.57 20.65 1.59
CA HIS A 90 -2.28 19.96 1.69
C HIS A 90 -1.14 20.88 1.25
N GLY A 91 0.02 20.67 1.83
CA GLY A 91 1.21 21.47 1.54
C GLY A 91 1.31 22.71 2.43
N ARG A 92 2.29 23.54 2.10
CA ARG A 92 2.61 24.78 2.81
C ARG A 92 3.49 25.68 1.93
N SER A 93 3.47 26.99 2.22
CA SER A 93 4.41 27.98 1.69
C SER A 93 5.01 28.78 2.82
N GLU A 94 5.82 29.77 2.49
CA GLU A 94 6.36 30.70 3.48
C GLU A 94 5.25 31.48 4.22
N HIS A 95 4.20 31.84 3.50
CA HIS A 95 3.07 32.63 4.01
C HIS A 95 1.89 31.78 4.51
N ILE A 96 1.78 30.52 4.02
CA ILE A 96 0.74 29.57 4.46
C ILE A 96 1.40 28.38 5.16
N ARG A 97 1.70 28.55 6.47
CA ARG A 97 2.43 27.57 7.27
C ARG A 97 1.55 26.47 7.86
N HIS A 98 0.24 26.73 8.01
CA HIS A 98 -0.71 25.81 8.63
C HIS A 98 -1.80 25.39 7.64
N THR A 99 -2.00 24.09 7.49
CA THR A 99 -3.02 23.53 6.58
C THR A 99 -4.44 23.98 6.95
N ARG A 100 -4.72 24.20 8.25
CA ARG A 100 -6.01 24.73 8.70
C ARG A 100 -6.26 26.14 8.20
N PHE A 101 -5.24 27.00 8.22
CA PHE A 101 -5.33 28.36 7.66
C PHE A 101 -5.52 28.32 6.14
N GLY A 102 -4.77 27.45 5.43
CA GLY A 102 -4.96 27.27 3.99
C GLY A 102 -6.38 26.76 3.64
N ALA A 103 -6.91 25.83 4.42
CA ALA A 103 -8.28 25.35 4.23
C ALA A 103 -9.32 26.46 4.47
N GLN A 104 -9.11 27.31 5.48
CA GLN A 104 -9.95 28.49 5.73
C GLN A 104 -9.92 29.46 4.56
N THR A 105 -8.72 29.78 4.05
CA THR A 105 -8.54 30.67 2.90
C THR A 105 -9.27 30.17 1.66
N VAL A 106 -9.15 28.88 1.33
CA VAL A 106 -9.88 28.25 0.22
C VAL A 106 -11.38 28.34 0.46
N LYS A 107 -11.85 28.00 1.65
CA LYS A 107 -13.29 28.11 2.00
C LYS A 107 -13.80 29.53 1.82
N ASP A 108 -13.03 30.54 2.25
CA ASP A 108 -13.44 31.94 2.11
C ASP A 108 -13.55 32.36 0.63
N GLY A 109 -12.61 31.93 -0.24
CA GLY A 109 -12.74 32.15 -1.69
C GLY A 109 -13.96 31.48 -2.32
N VAL A 110 -14.34 30.27 -1.85
CA VAL A 110 -15.60 29.60 -2.28
C VAL A 110 -16.82 30.42 -1.88
N VAL A 111 -16.84 30.90 -0.63
CA VAL A 111 -17.96 31.70 -0.10
C VAL A 111 -18.10 33.01 -0.88
N ASP A 112 -16.99 33.70 -1.14
CA ASP A 112 -16.99 34.95 -1.93
C ASP A 112 -17.59 34.74 -3.32
N ALA A 113 -17.14 33.67 -4.02
CA ALA A 113 -17.65 33.36 -5.35
C ALA A 113 -19.16 33.03 -5.36
N LEU A 114 -19.64 32.27 -4.37
CA LEU A 114 -21.05 31.94 -4.27
C LEU A 114 -21.91 33.16 -3.90
N GLN A 115 -21.45 34.00 -2.99
CA GLN A 115 -22.14 35.23 -2.63
C GLN A 115 -22.19 36.21 -3.80
N LEU A 116 -21.11 36.35 -4.56
CA LEU A 116 -21.08 37.18 -5.79
C LEU A 116 -22.07 36.64 -6.82
N ALA A 117 -22.29 35.35 -6.88
CA ALA A 117 -23.30 34.68 -7.72
C ALA A 117 -24.73 34.74 -7.14
N GLY A 118 -24.97 35.48 -6.04
CA GLY A 118 -26.27 35.62 -5.41
C GLY A 118 -26.74 34.41 -4.60
N GLN A 119 -25.84 33.48 -4.27
CA GLN A 119 -26.16 32.32 -3.43
C GLN A 119 -25.86 32.58 -1.96
N GLU A 120 -26.59 31.86 -1.09
CA GLU A 120 -26.32 31.88 0.34
C GLU A 120 -24.98 31.20 0.68
N ARG A 121 -24.41 31.64 1.81
CA ARG A 121 -23.18 31.04 2.34
C ARG A 121 -23.41 29.57 2.70
N PRO A 122 -22.64 28.60 2.14
CA PRO A 122 -22.75 27.19 2.48
C PRO A 122 -22.27 26.90 3.91
N ASN A 123 -22.89 25.92 4.53
CA ASN A 123 -22.44 25.40 5.81
C ASN A 123 -21.23 24.46 5.62
N VAL A 124 -20.39 24.37 6.65
CA VAL A 124 -19.23 23.48 6.69
C VAL A 124 -19.56 22.22 7.50
N ASP A 125 -19.36 21.05 6.88
CA ASP A 125 -19.38 19.75 7.56
C ASP A 125 -18.09 19.00 7.26
N THR A 126 -17.20 18.94 8.24
CA THR A 126 -15.88 18.30 8.06
C THR A 126 -15.95 16.77 8.06
N LYS A 127 -17.02 16.17 8.60
CA LYS A 127 -17.17 14.71 8.70
C LYS A 127 -17.82 14.13 7.45
N THR A 128 -19.00 14.61 7.11
CA THR A 128 -19.84 14.08 6.02
C THR A 128 -20.31 15.19 5.06
N PRO A 129 -19.38 15.96 4.45
CA PRO A 129 -19.73 17.03 3.53
C PRO A 129 -20.43 16.48 2.29
N HIS A 130 -21.28 17.30 1.68
CA HIS A 130 -21.82 16.99 0.35
C HIS A 130 -20.71 17.13 -0.71
N LEU A 131 -19.93 18.21 -0.64
CA LEU A 131 -18.78 18.47 -1.51
C LEU A 131 -17.50 18.56 -0.70
N ARG A 132 -16.50 17.75 -1.07
CA ARG A 132 -15.15 17.83 -0.52
C ARG A 132 -14.24 18.47 -1.54
N ILE A 133 -13.66 19.61 -1.16
CA ILE A 133 -12.73 20.37 -1.99
C ILE A 133 -11.31 19.95 -1.61
N TYR A 134 -10.56 19.56 -2.60
CA TYR A 134 -9.13 19.26 -2.48
C TYR A 134 -8.33 20.49 -2.88
N ALA A 135 -7.39 20.90 -2.05
CA ALA A 135 -6.45 21.98 -2.33
C ALA A 135 -5.02 21.50 -2.02
N HIS A 136 -4.10 21.71 -2.94
CA HIS A 136 -2.71 21.35 -2.76
C HIS A 136 -1.79 22.46 -3.22
N LEU A 137 -0.97 22.96 -2.30
CA LEU A 137 0.03 23.99 -2.57
C LEU A 137 1.44 23.39 -2.39
N HIS A 138 2.19 23.31 -3.47
CA HIS A 138 3.55 22.80 -3.45
C HIS A 138 4.46 23.60 -4.38
N ARG A 139 5.55 24.15 -3.83
CA ARG A 139 6.52 24.96 -4.59
C ARG A 139 5.83 26.03 -5.46
N MET A 140 4.96 26.82 -4.83
CA MET A 140 4.19 27.90 -5.47
C MET A 140 3.23 27.43 -6.58
N ASN A 141 2.93 26.12 -6.66
CA ASN A 141 1.92 25.59 -7.57
C ASN A 141 0.68 25.19 -6.77
N LEU A 142 -0.43 25.85 -7.04
CA LEU A 142 -1.72 25.59 -6.44
C LEU A 142 -2.55 24.70 -7.37
N THR A 143 -3.12 23.63 -6.81
CA THR A 143 -4.12 22.79 -7.47
C THR A 143 -5.39 22.82 -6.63
N ILE A 144 -6.53 23.14 -7.22
CA ILE A 144 -7.85 23.07 -6.60
C ILE A 144 -8.70 22.08 -7.38
N GLY A 145 -9.43 21.24 -6.69
CA GLY A 145 -10.29 20.25 -7.30
C GLY A 145 -11.40 19.77 -6.39
N VAL A 146 -12.29 18.94 -6.93
CA VAL A 146 -13.35 18.24 -6.22
C VAL A 146 -12.91 16.80 -5.99
N ASP A 147 -13.01 16.33 -4.76
CA ASP A 147 -12.76 14.93 -4.42
C ASP A 147 -13.99 14.08 -4.79
N LEU A 148 -13.87 13.34 -5.88
CA LEU A 148 -14.91 12.43 -6.36
C LEU A 148 -15.03 11.18 -5.49
N SER A 149 -14.01 10.84 -4.71
CA SER A 149 -13.99 9.66 -3.86
C SER A 149 -14.79 9.83 -2.57
N GLY A 150 -14.72 11.01 -1.95
CA GLY A 150 -15.24 11.29 -0.63
C GLY A 150 -14.32 10.75 0.46
N GLU A 151 -14.61 9.57 1.02
CA GLU A 151 -13.64 8.86 1.85
C GLU A 151 -12.57 8.18 0.98
N SER A 152 -11.40 7.90 1.58
CA SER A 152 -10.32 7.21 0.85
C SER A 152 -10.80 5.87 0.29
N LEU A 153 -10.49 5.60 -0.99
CA LEU A 153 -10.95 4.41 -1.71
C LEU A 153 -10.41 3.10 -1.13
N HIS A 154 -9.29 3.13 -0.36
CA HIS A 154 -8.81 1.93 0.31
C HIS A 154 -9.80 1.41 1.37
N ARG A 155 -10.67 2.28 1.91
CA ARG A 155 -11.75 1.86 2.80
C ARG A 155 -12.87 1.25 1.98
N ARG A 156 -12.71 -0.05 1.63
CA ARG A 156 -13.68 -0.81 0.79
C ARG A 156 -15.02 -1.04 1.49
N GLY A 157 -15.07 -0.85 2.82
CA GLY A 157 -16.27 -1.07 3.64
C GLY A 157 -16.37 -2.48 4.25
N TYR A 158 -15.60 -3.44 3.79
CA TYR A 158 -15.68 -4.80 4.34
C TYR A 158 -14.97 -4.96 5.68
N ARG A 159 -13.95 -4.17 5.99
CA ARG A 159 -13.20 -4.24 7.25
C ARG A 159 -13.76 -3.25 8.26
N ARG A 160 -14.41 -3.76 9.31
CA ARG A 160 -14.91 -2.94 10.43
C ARG A 160 -14.03 -3.01 11.66
N ASP A 161 -13.40 -4.17 11.89
CA ASP A 161 -12.53 -4.40 13.05
C ASP A 161 -11.09 -4.10 12.65
N VAL A 162 -10.50 -3.12 13.32
CA VAL A 162 -9.14 -2.64 13.04
C VAL A 162 -8.23 -3.23 14.11
N GLY A 163 -7.41 -4.21 13.73
CA GLY A 163 -6.30 -4.67 14.55
C GLY A 163 -5.16 -3.63 14.63
N HIS A 164 -4.13 -3.89 15.41
CA HIS A 164 -2.93 -3.06 15.45
C HIS A 164 -2.25 -3.03 14.06
N ALA A 165 -1.94 -1.82 13.55
CA ALA A 165 -1.24 -1.55 12.27
C ALA A 165 -1.71 -2.38 11.06
N PRO A 166 -2.99 -2.28 10.67
CA PRO A 166 -3.54 -3.13 9.62
C PRO A 166 -2.95 -2.78 8.23
N LEU A 167 -2.72 -3.81 7.41
CA LEU A 167 -2.40 -3.64 6.00
C LEU A 167 -3.57 -2.93 5.30
N LYS A 168 -3.32 -1.79 4.65
CA LYS A 168 -4.35 -1.10 3.87
C LYS A 168 -4.73 -1.93 2.66
N GLU A 169 -6.00 -1.90 2.28
CA GLU A 169 -6.55 -2.71 1.20
C GLU A 169 -5.90 -2.41 -0.15
N ASN A 170 -5.66 -1.14 -0.47
CA ASN A 170 -4.96 -0.77 -1.69
C ASN A 170 -3.49 -1.18 -1.69
N LEU A 171 -2.84 -1.22 -0.53
CA LEU A 171 -1.50 -1.77 -0.42
C LEU A 171 -1.51 -3.30 -0.60
N ALA A 172 -2.48 -4.00 -0.02
CA ALA A 172 -2.66 -5.43 -0.24
C ALA A 172 -2.86 -5.76 -1.73
N ALA A 173 -3.69 -4.97 -2.43
CA ALA A 173 -3.87 -5.10 -3.88
C ALA A 173 -2.56 -4.85 -4.64
N ALA A 174 -1.77 -3.84 -4.26
CA ALA A 174 -0.47 -3.56 -4.86
C ALA A 174 0.53 -4.71 -4.66
N LEU A 175 0.55 -5.32 -3.46
CA LEU A 175 1.39 -6.48 -3.16
C LEU A 175 1.03 -7.66 -4.06
N LEU A 176 -0.26 -7.94 -4.23
CA LEU A 176 -0.78 -9.00 -5.11
C LEU A 176 -0.36 -8.77 -6.57
N VAL A 177 -0.51 -7.55 -7.09
CA VAL A 177 -0.09 -7.21 -8.46
C VAL A 177 1.43 -7.36 -8.62
N ARG A 178 2.22 -6.87 -7.65
CA ARG A 178 3.69 -7.04 -7.66
C ARG A 178 4.15 -8.49 -7.53
N ALA A 179 3.37 -9.32 -6.86
CA ALA A 179 3.61 -10.77 -6.76
C ALA A 179 3.12 -11.55 -8.01
N GLY A 180 2.61 -10.85 -9.04
CA GLY A 180 2.15 -11.45 -10.30
C GLY A 180 0.81 -12.18 -10.18
N TRP A 181 -0.02 -11.83 -9.19
CA TRP A 181 -1.32 -12.50 -8.97
C TRP A 181 -2.25 -12.44 -10.19
N PRO A 182 -2.40 -11.31 -10.92
CA PRO A 182 -3.27 -11.26 -12.10
C PRO A 182 -2.91 -12.27 -13.19
N GLU A 183 -1.62 -12.51 -13.42
CA GLU A 183 -1.11 -13.48 -14.40
C GLU A 183 -1.29 -14.91 -13.91
N ARG A 184 -1.01 -15.18 -12.66
CA ARG A 184 -1.20 -16.48 -11.99
C ARG A 184 -2.68 -16.87 -11.96
N LEU A 185 -3.55 -15.91 -11.70
CA LEU A 185 -5.00 -16.11 -11.76
C LEU A 185 -5.46 -16.55 -13.16
N LYS A 186 -4.93 -15.97 -14.23
CA LYS A 186 -5.22 -16.41 -15.61
C LYS A 186 -4.73 -17.83 -15.88
N ALA A 187 -3.62 -18.22 -15.26
CA ALA A 187 -3.08 -19.58 -15.30
C ALA A 187 -3.83 -20.57 -14.40
N GLY A 188 -4.80 -20.10 -13.59
CA GLY A 188 -5.55 -20.95 -12.67
C GLY A 188 -4.77 -21.35 -11.41
N GLU A 189 -3.67 -20.69 -11.12
CA GLU A 189 -2.83 -20.99 -9.96
C GLU A 189 -3.53 -20.61 -8.65
N PRO A 190 -3.36 -21.40 -7.58
CA PRO A 190 -3.88 -21.10 -6.25
C PRO A 190 -3.05 -20.06 -5.51
N LEU A 191 -3.67 -19.48 -4.46
CA LEU A 191 -3.02 -18.57 -3.54
C LEU A 191 -3.23 -19.01 -2.09
N ILE A 192 -2.16 -18.93 -1.30
CA ILE A 192 -2.17 -19.25 0.12
C ILE A 192 -1.61 -18.06 0.92
N ASP A 193 -2.30 -17.70 2.00
CA ASP A 193 -1.76 -16.83 3.05
C ASP A 193 -1.63 -17.66 4.35
N PRO A 194 -0.40 -18.06 4.73
CA PRO A 194 -0.17 -18.92 5.90
C PRO A 194 -0.28 -18.19 7.25
N LEU A 195 -0.43 -16.86 7.25
CA LEU A 195 -0.60 -15.99 8.43
C LEU A 195 -1.64 -14.92 8.12
N CYS A 196 -2.85 -15.34 7.75
CA CYS A 196 -3.82 -14.48 7.04
C CYS A 196 -4.46 -13.39 7.91
N GLY A 197 -4.39 -13.48 9.24
CA GLY A 197 -4.99 -12.51 10.12
C GLY A 197 -6.47 -12.27 9.79
N ALA A 198 -6.86 -11.02 9.62
CA ALA A 198 -8.22 -10.63 9.24
C ALA A 198 -8.54 -10.80 7.74
N GLY A 199 -7.66 -11.47 6.96
CA GLY A 199 -7.90 -11.91 5.59
C GLY A 199 -7.73 -10.86 4.50
N THR A 200 -7.06 -9.74 4.76
CA THR A 200 -7.01 -8.61 3.79
C THR A 200 -6.42 -9.04 2.43
N LEU A 201 -5.28 -9.75 2.41
CA LEU A 201 -4.67 -10.24 1.17
C LEU A 201 -5.59 -11.22 0.43
N LEU A 202 -6.20 -12.16 1.14
CA LEU A 202 -7.12 -13.14 0.57
C LEU A 202 -8.37 -12.49 -0.03
N ILE A 203 -8.92 -11.50 0.67
CA ILE A 203 -10.13 -10.80 0.22
C ILE A 203 -9.85 -9.98 -1.05
N GLU A 204 -8.74 -9.23 -1.10
CA GLU A 204 -8.35 -8.51 -2.31
C GLU A 204 -8.05 -9.48 -3.47
N ALA A 205 -7.39 -10.61 -3.20
CA ALA A 205 -7.14 -11.66 -4.19
C ALA A 205 -8.44 -12.29 -4.71
N ALA A 206 -9.40 -12.57 -3.82
CA ALA A 206 -10.70 -13.13 -4.17
C ALA A 206 -11.56 -12.16 -4.98
N MET A 207 -11.55 -10.87 -4.67
CA MET A 207 -12.23 -9.87 -5.48
C MET A 207 -11.61 -9.73 -6.87
N MET A 208 -10.28 -9.91 -7.03
CA MET A 208 -9.64 -10.00 -8.34
C MET A 208 -10.10 -11.25 -9.09
N ALA A 209 -10.13 -12.40 -8.43
CA ALA A 209 -10.54 -13.68 -9.01
C ALA A 209 -12.02 -13.69 -9.44
N ALA A 210 -12.87 -12.98 -8.70
CA ALA A 210 -14.30 -12.84 -8.99
C ALA A 210 -14.63 -11.72 -9.98
N ASP A 211 -13.64 -11.05 -10.56
CA ASP A 211 -13.85 -9.84 -11.39
C ASP A 211 -14.79 -8.84 -10.70
N GLN A 212 -14.62 -8.67 -9.39
CA GLN A 212 -15.43 -7.78 -8.56
C GLN A 212 -14.72 -6.45 -8.35
N ALA A 213 -15.41 -5.35 -8.63
CA ALA A 213 -14.92 -4.02 -8.34
C ALA A 213 -14.70 -3.86 -6.82
N PRO A 214 -13.54 -3.37 -6.36
CA PRO A 214 -13.22 -3.30 -4.93
C PRO A 214 -14.16 -2.37 -4.14
N ASN A 215 -14.72 -1.36 -4.80
CA ASN A 215 -15.62 -0.39 -4.18
C ASN A 215 -17.11 -0.64 -4.49
N LEU A 216 -17.47 -1.83 -5.00
CA LEU A 216 -18.85 -2.16 -5.41
C LEU A 216 -19.85 -2.03 -4.25
N ASN A 217 -19.47 -2.44 -3.04
CA ASN A 217 -20.33 -2.41 -1.86
C ASN A 217 -20.23 -1.08 -1.09
N ARG A 218 -19.60 -0.07 -1.67
CA ARG A 218 -19.50 1.25 -1.06
C ARG A 218 -20.80 2.02 -1.28
N GLU A 219 -21.40 2.51 -0.20
CA GLU A 219 -22.70 3.19 -0.23
C GLU A 219 -22.61 4.59 -0.84
N ARG A 220 -21.52 5.32 -0.58
CA ARG A 220 -21.39 6.72 -1.00
C ARG A 220 -20.00 7.05 -1.50
N PHE A 221 -19.94 7.77 -2.62
CA PHE A 221 -18.77 8.44 -3.15
C PHE A 221 -18.93 9.97 -3.02
N GLY A 222 -17.82 10.71 -3.13
CA GLY A 222 -17.82 12.17 -3.07
C GLY A 222 -18.62 12.80 -4.21
N PHE A 223 -18.60 12.20 -5.39
CA PHE A 223 -19.34 12.70 -6.54
C PHE A 223 -20.88 12.70 -6.37
N HIS A 224 -21.45 11.88 -5.48
CA HIS A 224 -22.91 11.93 -5.22
C HIS A 224 -23.39 13.26 -4.61
N GLY A 225 -22.50 14.06 -4.06
CA GLY A 225 -22.82 15.39 -3.57
C GLY A 225 -22.35 16.53 -4.49
N TRP A 226 -21.68 16.20 -5.58
CA TRP A 226 -21.22 17.15 -6.58
C TRP A 226 -22.36 17.53 -7.53
N ALA A 227 -22.58 18.85 -7.78
CA ALA A 227 -23.66 19.32 -8.63
C ALA A 227 -23.58 18.82 -10.09
N GLY A 228 -22.37 18.48 -10.58
CA GLY A 228 -22.16 17.88 -11.89
C GLY A 228 -22.33 16.36 -11.93
N HIS A 229 -22.87 15.73 -10.88
CA HIS A 229 -23.14 14.30 -10.86
C HIS A 229 -24.24 13.91 -11.83
N ASP A 230 -24.06 12.75 -12.50
CA ASP A 230 -25.04 12.14 -13.40
C ASP A 230 -25.38 10.73 -12.91
N ASP A 231 -26.56 10.59 -12.33
CA ASP A 231 -27.09 9.34 -11.78
C ASP A 231 -27.26 8.25 -12.85
N SER A 232 -27.57 8.62 -14.11
CA SER A 232 -27.75 7.66 -15.22
C SER A 232 -26.42 7.02 -15.58
N VAL A 233 -25.39 7.85 -15.79
CA VAL A 233 -24.02 7.40 -16.09
C VAL A 233 -23.47 6.55 -14.95
N TRP A 234 -23.69 6.97 -13.70
CA TRP A 234 -23.28 6.17 -12.54
C TRP A 234 -24.02 4.82 -12.49
N GLY A 235 -25.33 4.83 -12.69
CA GLY A 235 -26.15 3.63 -12.68
C GLY A 235 -25.72 2.58 -13.70
N GLU A 236 -25.25 3.01 -14.88
CA GLU A 236 -24.67 2.11 -15.89
C GLU A 236 -23.37 1.46 -15.41
N GLN A 237 -22.44 2.24 -14.87
CA GLN A 237 -21.18 1.73 -14.34
C GLN A 237 -21.41 0.73 -13.18
N LYS A 238 -22.37 1.00 -12.32
CA LYS A 238 -22.70 0.14 -11.18
C LYS A 238 -23.33 -1.17 -11.65
N ARG A 239 -24.32 -1.14 -12.56
CA ARG A 239 -24.95 -2.35 -13.11
C ARG A 239 -23.95 -3.24 -13.84
N GLU A 240 -23.03 -2.67 -14.64
CA GLU A 240 -21.95 -3.41 -15.28
C GLU A 240 -21.10 -4.14 -14.25
N ALA A 241 -20.69 -3.45 -13.19
CA ALA A 241 -19.84 -4.02 -12.14
C ALA A 241 -20.57 -5.12 -11.34
N GLU A 242 -21.86 -4.96 -11.04
CA GLU A 242 -22.69 -5.96 -10.38
C GLU A 242 -22.82 -7.24 -11.24
N ALA A 243 -23.06 -7.07 -12.54
CA ALA A 243 -23.15 -8.19 -13.48
C ALA A 243 -21.80 -8.94 -13.58
N ARG A 244 -20.70 -8.23 -13.73
CA ARG A 244 -19.35 -8.82 -13.77
C ARG A 244 -19.03 -9.60 -12.51
N ALA A 245 -19.27 -9.02 -11.33
CA ALA A 245 -19.07 -9.68 -10.04
C ALA A 245 -19.95 -10.94 -9.88
N SER A 246 -21.20 -10.90 -10.33
CA SER A 246 -22.11 -12.06 -10.28
C SER A 246 -21.59 -13.21 -11.12
N ILE A 247 -21.16 -12.92 -12.35
CA ILE A 247 -20.60 -13.91 -13.28
C ILE A 247 -19.25 -14.43 -12.76
N GLY A 248 -18.39 -13.52 -12.33
CA GLY A 248 -17.05 -13.85 -11.85
C GLY A 248 -17.08 -14.79 -10.63
N ARG A 249 -17.93 -14.52 -9.65
CA ARG A 249 -18.10 -15.41 -8.47
C ARG A 249 -18.55 -16.82 -8.86
N LYS A 250 -19.42 -16.96 -9.85
CA LYS A 250 -19.89 -18.28 -10.32
C LYS A 250 -18.82 -19.06 -11.12
N ARG A 251 -17.96 -18.33 -11.82
CA ARG A 251 -16.89 -18.90 -12.67
C ARG A 251 -15.59 -19.16 -11.93
N CYS A 252 -15.37 -18.49 -10.80
CA CYS A 252 -14.14 -18.61 -10.06
C CYS A 252 -13.97 -20.05 -9.50
N LYS A 253 -12.92 -20.70 -9.94
CA LYS A 253 -12.50 -22.05 -9.45
C LYS A 253 -11.16 -21.99 -8.71
N THR A 254 -10.56 -20.82 -8.62
CA THR A 254 -9.24 -20.62 -8.00
C THR A 254 -9.32 -20.91 -6.51
N GLN A 255 -8.42 -21.73 -6.01
CA GLN A 255 -8.31 -22.03 -4.58
C GLN A 255 -7.59 -20.89 -3.86
N LEU A 256 -8.27 -20.31 -2.86
CA LEU A 256 -7.74 -19.24 -2.01
C LEU A 256 -7.81 -19.71 -0.57
N LEU A 257 -6.66 -20.00 0.03
CA LEU A 257 -6.56 -20.66 1.33
C LEU A 257 -5.89 -19.70 2.33
N GLY A 258 -6.49 -19.58 3.51
CA GLY A 258 -5.96 -18.80 4.62
C GLY A 258 -5.73 -19.63 5.84
N PHE A 259 -4.61 -19.43 6.50
CA PHE A 259 -4.27 -20.10 7.76
C PHE A 259 -3.95 -19.04 8.82
N ASP A 260 -4.45 -19.26 10.01
CA ASP A 260 -4.07 -18.49 11.19
C ASP A 260 -4.32 -19.32 12.45
N GLN A 261 -3.48 -19.14 13.46
CA GLN A 261 -3.66 -19.82 14.75
C GLN A 261 -4.73 -19.18 15.64
N SER A 262 -5.09 -17.91 15.36
CA SER A 262 -6.01 -17.13 16.18
C SER A 262 -7.46 -17.34 15.72
N PRO A 263 -8.34 -17.96 16.55
CA PRO A 263 -9.76 -18.07 16.22
C PRO A 263 -10.44 -16.72 16.03
N ALA A 264 -10.00 -15.70 16.76
CA ALA A 264 -10.52 -14.35 16.64
C ALA A 264 -10.17 -13.72 15.27
N ALA A 265 -8.93 -13.93 14.78
CA ALA A 265 -8.51 -13.49 13.46
C ALA A 265 -9.31 -14.15 12.35
N LEU A 266 -9.52 -15.48 12.42
CA LEU A 266 -10.34 -16.22 11.46
C LEU A 266 -11.81 -15.80 11.48
N THR A 267 -12.36 -15.53 12.66
CA THR A 267 -13.72 -15.00 12.79
C THR A 267 -13.82 -13.63 12.10
N ALA A 268 -12.85 -12.76 12.30
CA ALA A 268 -12.78 -11.47 11.63
C ALA A 268 -12.61 -11.63 10.11
N ALA A 269 -11.74 -12.54 9.65
CA ALA A 269 -11.54 -12.82 8.23
C ALA A 269 -12.83 -13.31 7.56
N LYS A 270 -13.54 -14.23 8.19
CA LYS A 270 -14.84 -14.74 7.71
C LYS A 270 -15.89 -13.62 7.62
N ALA A 271 -16.01 -12.81 8.66
CA ALA A 271 -16.93 -11.67 8.68
C ALA A 271 -16.59 -10.61 7.63
N ASN A 272 -15.29 -10.35 7.40
CA ASN A 272 -14.81 -9.46 6.35
C ASN A 272 -15.13 -10.01 4.95
N ALA A 273 -14.89 -11.29 4.69
CA ALA A 273 -15.22 -11.96 3.43
C ALA A 273 -16.73 -11.93 3.15
N MET A 274 -17.57 -12.11 4.17
CA MET A 274 -19.03 -11.97 4.06
C MET A 274 -19.43 -10.55 3.65
N ARG A 275 -18.88 -9.52 4.31
CA ARG A 275 -19.15 -8.12 3.96
C ARG A 275 -18.62 -7.74 2.58
N ALA A 276 -17.53 -8.34 2.15
CA ALA A 276 -17.01 -8.19 0.79
C ALA A 276 -17.87 -8.91 -0.28
N GLY A 277 -18.79 -9.78 0.13
CA GLY A 277 -19.66 -10.54 -0.78
C GLY A 277 -18.98 -11.74 -1.47
N ILE A 278 -17.89 -12.25 -0.88
CA ILE A 278 -17.10 -13.35 -1.47
C ILE A 278 -16.77 -14.50 -0.48
N PRO A 279 -17.63 -14.83 0.50
CA PRO A 279 -17.28 -15.79 1.52
C PRO A 279 -17.04 -17.21 0.98
N ALA A 280 -17.68 -17.57 -0.12
CA ALA A 280 -17.54 -18.90 -0.74
C ALA A 280 -16.23 -19.10 -1.52
N LEU A 281 -15.46 -18.03 -1.75
CA LEU A 281 -14.21 -18.10 -2.53
C LEU A 281 -12.97 -18.33 -1.67
N ILE A 282 -13.09 -18.19 -0.34
CA ILE A 282 -11.98 -18.27 0.59
C ILE A 282 -12.22 -19.43 1.57
N THR A 283 -11.26 -20.33 1.67
CA THR A 283 -11.25 -21.38 2.69
C THR A 283 -10.29 -21.00 3.81
N LEU A 284 -10.77 -21.02 5.06
CA LEU A 284 -10.00 -20.63 6.24
C LEU A 284 -9.75 -21.82 7.14
N HIS A 285 -8.51 -21.99 7.60
CA HIS A 285 -8.06 -23.08 8.45
C HIS A 285 -7.45 -22.55 9.76
N GLY A 286 -7.90 -23.10 10.89
CA GLY A 286 -7.37 -22.79 12.22
C GLY A 286 -6.12 -23.64 12.51
N GLN A 287 -4.97 -23.20 12.00
CA GLN A 287 -3.70 -23.90 12.19
C GLN A 287 -2.58 -22.91 12.48
N SER A 288 -1.69 -23.26 13.40
CA SER A 288 -0.43 -22.54 13.57
C SER A 288 0.53 -22.84 12.42
N LEU A 289 1.48 -21.94 12.18
CA LEU A 289 2.51 -22.16 11.14
C LEU A 289 3.29 -23.47 11.37
N SER A 290 3.52 -23.87 12.63
CA SER A 290 4.18 -25.14 12.97
C SER A 290 3.39 -26.37 12.52
N GLN A 291 2.08 -26.28 12.56
CA GLN A 291 1.15 -27.38 12.18
C GLN A 291 0.73 -27.28 10.71
N LEU A 292 1.19 -26.25 9.96
CA LEU A 292 0.83 -26.08 8.57
C LEU A 292 1.16 -27.33 7.75
N THR A 293 0.16 -27.83 7.06
CA THR A 293 0.26 -28.95 6.11
C THR A 293 -0.30 -28.50 4.76
N ARG A 294 0.19 -29.11 3.69
CA ARG A 294 -0.39 -28.89 2.36
C ARG A 294 -1.71 -29.65 2.29
N PRO A 295 -2.85 -28.99 2.01
CA PRO A 295 -4.12 -29.67 1.85
C PRO A 295 -4.09 -30.70 0.72
N GLU A 296 -4.67 -31.88 0.91
CA GLU A 296 -4.72 -32.94 -0.11
C GLU A 296 -5.45 -32.49 -1.38
N SER A 297 -6.45 -31.61 -1.25
CA SER A 297 -7.18 -31.02 -2.36
C SER A 297 -6.36 -30.07 -3.23
N LEU A 298 -5.15 -29.70 -2.77
CA LEU A 298 -4.26 -28.75 -3.46
C LEU A 298 -3.23 -29.50 -4.30
N THR A 299 -3.60 -29.83 -5.52
CA THR A 299 -2.76 -30.63 -6.46
C THR A 299 -1.85 -29.79 -7.33
N ALA A 300 -2.00 -28.45 -7.32
CA ALA A 300 -1.24 -27.55 -8.19
C ALA A 300 0.26 -27.58 -7.90
N GLU A 301 1.09 -27.73 -8.93
CA GLU A 301 2.55 -27.75 -8.82
C GLU A 301 3.15 -26.35 -8.63
N SER A 302 2.45 -25.31 -9.09
CA SER A 302 2.83 -23.89 -8.92
C SER A 302 1.71 -23.11 -8.24
N GLY A 303 2.07 -21.97 -7.65
CA GLY A 303 1.12 -21.09 -6.97
C GLY A 303 1.82 -19.95 -6.24
N LEU A 304 1.05 -19.16 -5.51
CA LEU A 304 1.54 -18.03 -4.74
C LEU A 304 1.32 -18.23 -3.25
N LEU A 305 2.40 -18.30 -2.47
CA LEU A 305 2.39 -18.05 -1.04
C LEU A 305 2.61 -16.55 -0.83
N ILE A 306 1.63 -15.84 -0.25
CA ILE A 306 1.78 -14.41 0.06
C ILE A 306 1.33 -14.13 1.48
N THR A 307 2.14 -13.38 2.24
CA THR A 307 1.81 -13.10 3.62
C THR A 307 2.41 -11.77 4.11
N ASN A 308 1.77 -11.20 5.12
CA ASN A 308 2.23 -10.05 5.88
C ASN A 308 2.41 -10.48 7.35
N PRO A 309 3.52 -11.18 7.68
CA PRO A 309 3.78 -11.62 9.04
C PRO A 309 4.05 -10.43 9.96
N PRO A 310 3.90 -10.56 11.28
CA PRO A 310 4.31 -9.54 12.22
C PRO A 310 5.81 -9.27 12.07
N TYR A 311 6.23 -7.99 12.16
CA TYR A 311 7.62 -7.59 12.01
C TYR A 311 8.17 -6.77 13.19
N GLY A 312 7.40 -6.69 14.29
CA GLY A 312 7.80 -6.15 15.59
C GLY A 312 7.81 -4.63 15.67
N GLU A 313 6.88 -4.09 16.42
CA GLU A 313 6.89 -2.69 16.86
C GLU A 313 7.41 -2.54 18.30
N ARG A 314 7.60 -3.67 19.03
CA ARG A 314 7.96 -3.69 20.46
C ARG A 314 9.32 -4.32 20.70
N LEU A 315 10.09 -3.70 21.60
CA LEU A 315 11.32 -4.26 22.14
C LEU A 315 10.98 -5.55 22.94
N GLY A 316 11.54 -6.69 22.54
CA GLY A 316 11.32 -7.99 23.19
C GLY A 316 10.71 -9.08 22.29
N GLU A 317 10.03 -8.71 21.20
CA GLU A 317 9.42 -9.66 20.26
C GLU A 317 10.42 -10.25 19.25
N LEU A 318 11.63 -9.69 19.13
CA LEU A 318 12.59 -10.06 18.06
C LEU A 318 12.98 -11.56 18.05
N PRO A 319 13.24 -12.25 19.18
CA PRO A 319 13.57 -13.68 19.14
C PRO A 319 12.41 -14.56 18.61
N GLU A 320 11.17 -14.22 18.94
CA GLU A 320 9.98 -14.93 18.47
C GLU A 320 9.77 -14.70 16.98
N LEU A 321 9.97 -13.47 16.50
CA LEU A 321 9.89 -13.13 15.08
C LEU A 321 10.96 -13.83 14.26
N VAL A 322 12.19 -13.92 14.76
CA VAL A 322 13.28 -14.67 14.12
C VAL A 322 12.87 -16.14 13.93
N ARG A 323 12.26 -16.77 14.96
CA ARG A 323 11.75 -18.14 14.87
C ARG A 323 10.61 -18.25 13.88
N LEU A 324 9.65 -17.32 13.90
CA LEU A 324 8.50 -17.30 12.99
C LEU A 324 8.95 -17.24 11.53
N TYR A 325 9.90 -16.34 11.18
CA TYR A 325 10.39 -16.22 9.81
C TYR A 325 11.21 -17.43 9.38
N ALA A 326 12.02 -18.01 10.26
CA ALA A 326 12.74 -19.26 9.99
C ALA A 326 11.75 -20.40 9.71
N GLN A 327 10.74 -20.55 10.55
CA GLN A 327 9.70 -21.58 10.40
C GLN A 327 8.88 -21.36 9.11
N LEU A 328 8.56 -20.11 8.74
CA LEU A 328 7.89 -19.79 7.48
C LEU A 328 8.72 -20.27 6.28
N GLY A 329 10.02 -20.00 6.30
CA GLY A 329 10.92 -20.46 5.24
C GLY A 329 11.05 -21.97 5.16
N GLU A 330 11.15 -22.66 6.31
CA GLU A 330 11.21 -24.12 6.38
C GLU A 330 9.93 -24.77 5.84
N LYS A 331 8.76 -24.30 6.29
CA LYS A 331 7.45 -24.80 5.84
C LYS A 331 7.21 -24.52 4.36
N ALA A 332 7.59 -23.35 3.88
CA ALA A 332 7.49 -23.01 2.45
C ALA A 332 8.30 -24.03 1.62
N LYS A 333 9.57 -24.26 1.95
CA LYS A 333 10.45 -25.19 1.23
C LYS A 333 9.95 -26.65 1.29
N ALA A 334 9.46 -27.07 2.44
CA ALA A 334 9.00 -28.45 2.63
C ALA A 334 7.67 -28.76 1.93
N LEU A 335 6.74 -27.80 1.89
CA LEU A 335 5.37 -28.06 1.46
C LEU A 335 5.02 -27.54 0.07
N PHE A 336 5.75 -26.53 -0.42
CA PHE A 336 5.40 -25.82 -1.65
C PHE A 336 6.60 -25.62 -2.59
N PRO A 337 7.37 -26.69 -2.90
CA PRO A 337 8.43 -26.58 -3.92
C PRO A 337 7.81 -26.17 -5.27
N GLY A 338 8.51 -25.32 -6.04
CA GLY A 338 8.03 -24.80 -7.33
C GLY A 338 7.07 -23.58 -7.22
N TRP A 339 6.72 -23.16 -6.00
CA TRP A 339 5.88 -21.99 -5.79
C TRP A 339 6.73 -20.74 -5.57
N THR A 340 6.08 -19.57 -5.68
CA THR A 340 6.67 -18.30 -5.27
C THR A 340 6.22 -17.92 -3.88
N LEU A 341 7.17 -17.55 -3.02
CA LEU A 341 6.90 -16.93 -1.72
C LEU A 341 7.04 -15.42 -1.81
N ALA A 342 6.00 -14.70 -1.43
CA ALA A 342 5.93 -13.25 -1.33
C ALA A 342 5.76 -12.84 0.14
N VAL A 343 6.74 -12.17 0.74
CA VAL A 343 6.69 -11.73 2.13
C VAL A 343 6.78 -10.21 2.19
N PHE A 344 5.74 -9.59 2.75
CA PHE A 344 5.74 -8.17 3.02
C PHE A 344 6.18 -7.90 4.46
N THR A 345 7.23 -7.13 4.67
CA THR A 345 7.80 -6.91 6.00
C THR A 345 8.33 -5.49 6.18
N GLY A 346 8.08 -4.92 7.34
CA GLY A 346 8.72 -3.67 7.81
C GLY A 346 10.13 -3.87 8.38
N ASN A 347 10.56 -5.12 8.55
CA ASN A 347 11.91 -5.47 9.00
C ASN A 347 12.59 -6.40 7.97
N PRO A 348 13.30 -5.84 6.98
CA PRO A 348 13.96 -6.64 5.93
C PRO A 348 15.03 -7.59 6.44
N ASP A 349 15.60 -7.35 7.62
CA ASP A 349 16.62 -8.23 8.22
C ASP A 349 16.01 -9.60 8.63
N LEU A 350 14.72 -9.61 8.99
CA LEU A 350 13.98 -10.85 9.19
C LEU A 350 13.84 -11.68 7.90
N GLY A 351 13.84 -11.02 6.74
CA GLY A 351 13.81 -11.71 5.45
C GLY A 351 14.95 -12.70 5.23
N HIS A 352 16.12 -12.43 5.83
CA HIS A 352 17.27 -13.37 5.76
C HIS A 352 17.00 -14.67 6.53
N ARG A 353 16.08 -14.67 7.51
CA ARG A 353 15.72 -15.85 8.30
C ARG A 353 14.86 -16.85 7.54
N LEU A 354 14.25 -16.45 6.42
CA LEU A 354 13.51 -17.35 5.54
C LEU A 354 14.43 -18.41 4.88
N GLY A 355 15.75 -18.22 4.89
CA GLY A 355 16.71 -19.17 4.32
C GLY A 355 16.55 -19.36 2.80
N MET A 356 16.05 -18.33 2.12
CA MET A 356 15.89 -18.25 0.66
C MET A 356 16.35 -16.88 0.17
N ARG A 357 16.88 -16.82 -1.06
CA ARG A 357 17.29 -15.56 -1.67
C ARG A 357 16.12 -14.91 -2.41
N ALA A 358 15.81 -13.66 -2.07
CA ALA A 358 14.85 -12.90 -2.85
C ALA A 358 15.45 -12.54 -4.22
N HIS A 359 14.79 -12.98 -5.29
CA HIS A 359 15.14 -12.61 -6.66
C HIS A 359 14.66 -11.21 -7.01
N LYS A 360 13.63 -10.71 -6.31
CA LYS A 360 13.08 -9.37 -6.50
C LYS A 360 12.62 -8.75 -5.18
N GLN A 361 12.82 -7.45 -5.05
CA GLN A 361 12.41 -6.70 -3.86
C GLN A 361 11.79 -5.37 -4.29
N TYR A 362 10.68 -4.99 -3.63
CA TYR A 362 10.03 -3.70 -3.83
C TYR A 362 10.02 -2.92 -2.52
N ALA A 363 10.55 -1.70 -2.55
CA ALA A 363 10.46 -0.78 -1.41
C ALA A 363 9.08 -0.10 -1.40
N LEU A 364 8.36 -0.23 -0.30
CA LEU A 364 7.00 0.24 -0.12
C LEU A 364 6.86 0.94 1.23
N LYS A 365 5.68 1.52 1.49
CA LYS A 365 5.36 2.12 2.79
C LYS A 365 4.05 1.56 3.32
N ASN A 366 4.05 1.12 4.59
CA ASN A 366 2.82 0.82 5.33
C ASN A 366 2.53 1.98 6.30
N GLY A 367 1.74 2.96 5.85
CA GLY A 367 1.59 4.21 6.57
C GLY A 367 2.90 5.00 6.59
N ALA A 368 3.44 5.25 7.79
CA ALA A 368 4.73 5.93 7.99
C ALA A 368 5.93 4.97 7.97
N LEU A 369 5.69 3.66 8.05
CA LEU A 369 6.74 2.64 8.14
C LEU A 369 7.28 2.29 6.76
N ASP A 370 8.60 2.30 6.62
CA ASP A 370 9.27 1.75 5.45
C ASP A 370 9.20 0.22 5.49
N ALA A 371 8.80 -0.39 4.39
CA ALA A 371 8.61 -1.84 4.29
C ALA A 371 9.12 -2.35 2.95
N LYS A 372 9.28 -3.67 2.83
CA LYS A 372 9.65 -4.32 1.58
C LYS A 372 8.75 -5.52 1.30
N LEU A 373 8.42 -5.69 0.03
CA LEU A 373 7.92 -6.96 -0.49
C LEU A 373 9.12 -7.73 -1.04
N LEU A 374 9.33 -8.94 -0.52
CA LEU A 374 10.39 -9.86 -0.92
C LEU A 374 9.77 -10.99 -1.73
N LEU A 375 10.24 -11.23 -2.94
CA LEU A 375 9.80 -12.34 -3.80
C LEU A 375 10.90 -13.39 -3.91
N MET A 376 10.58 -14.65 -3.63
CA MET A 376 11.50 -15.79 -3.60
C MET A 376 10.88 -16.99 -4.33
N GLU A 377 11.66 -17.67 -5.15
CA GLU A 377 11.27 -18.96 -5.70
C GLU A 377 11.55 -20.07 -4.68
N ILE A 378 10.57 -20.93 -4.44
CA ILE A 378 10.68 -22.01 -3.48
C ILE A 378 11.18 -23.27 -4.18
N GLY A 379 12.42 -23.70 -3.87
CA GLY A 379 12.97 -24.97 -4.39
C GLY A 379 13.19 -25.00 -5.89
N GLY A 380 13.48 -23.88 -6.50
CA GLY A 380 14.07 -23.84 -7.83
C GLY A 380 15.35 -24.65 -7.81
N ILE A 381 15.51 -25.60 -8.76
CA ILE A 381 16.75 -26.35 -8.96
C ILE A 381 17.88 -25.32 -8.89
N GLU A 382 18.77 -25.46 -7.91
CA GLU A 382 20.04 -24.76 -7.95
C GLU A 382 20.67 -25.09 -9.30
N HIS A 383 20.60 -24.16 -10.24
CA HIS A 383 21.62 -24.10 -11.28
C HIS A 383 22.88 -23.75 -10.48
N SER A 384 23.58 -24.79 -10.05
CA SER A 384 24.99 -24.72 -9.71
C SER A 384 25.60 -23.90 -10.84
N PRO A 385 26.21 -22.75 -10.58
CA PRO A 385 27.02 -22.11 -11.61
C PRO A 385 28.08 -23.15 -11.97
N ALA A 386 28.01 -23.67 -13.19
CA ALA A 386 29.06 -24.51 -13.75
C ALA A 386 30.36 -23.79 -13.44
N ALA A 387 31.23 -24.50 -12.77
CA ALA A 387 32.60 -24.08 -12.50
C ALA A 387 33.26 -23.65 -13.82
N SER A 388 33.32 -22.34 -14.03
CA SER A 388 34.13 -21.70 -15.06
C SER A 388 34.63 -20.40 -14.48
N ASP A 389 35.59 -20.56 -13.58
CA ASP A 389 36.64 -19.58 -13.37
C ASP A 389 37.87 -20.35 -12.84
N ALA A 390 38.55 -20.91 -13.81
CA ALA A 390 39.95 -21.31 -13.61
C ALA A 390 40.71 -20.03 -13.30
N ALA A 391 41.14 -19.88 -12.07
CA ALA A 391 42.10 -18.87 -11.67
C ALA A 391 43.37 -19.06 -12.49
N PRO A 392 43.98 -17.99 -13.04
CA PRO A 392 45.28 -18.11 -13.67
C PRO A 392 46.34 -18.40 -12.60
N ALA A 393 47.21 -19.36 -12.90
CA ALA A 393 48.30 -19.77 -12.07
C ALA A 393 49.22 -18.60 -11.71
N PRO A 394 49.81 -18.54 -10.51
CA PRO A 394 50.76 -17.52 -10.14
C PRO A 394 52.08 -17.78 -10.86
N LYS A 395 52.59 -16.73 -11.53
CA LYS A 395 53.95 -16.71 -12.07
C LYS A 395 54.94 -16.63 -10.90
N GLU A 396 55.82 -17.64 -10.82
CA GLU A 396 57.05 -17.60 -10.03
C GLU A 396 57.95 -16.47 -10.50
N ASN A 397 58.33 -15.59 -9.59
CA ASN A 397 59.60 -14.92 -9.67
C ASN A 397 60.20 -14.85 -8.26
N GLY A 398 61.34 -15.54 -8.14
CA GLY A 398 62.10 -15.61 -6.92
C GLY A 398 62.87 -14.33 -6.63
N ALA A 399 63.14 -14.14 -5.36
CA ALA A 399 64.40 -13.62 -4.82
C ALA A 399 64.37 -13.69 -3.28
N GLU A 400 65.39 -14.27 -2.81
CA GLU A 400 66.00 -14.56 -1.53
C GLU A 400 65.87 -13.56 -0.38
N ALA A 401 65.82 -14.20 0.81
CA ALA A 401 66.51 -13.88 2.07
C ALA A 401 66.05 -12.65 2.87
N THR A 402 65.85 -12.73 4.11
CA THR A 402 66.62 -13.16 5.27
C THR A 402 65.81 -13.27 6.55
N LEU A 403 66.23 -14.13 7.41
CA LEU A 403 65.77 -14.47 8.76
C LEU A 403 65.73 -13.29 9.75
N SER A 404 64.72 -13.25 10.63
CA SER A 404 64.93 -13.06 12.05
C SER A 404 63.69 -13.52 12.83
N GLU A 405 63.98 -14.32 13.84
CA GLU A 405 63.10 -14.94 14.83
C GLU A 405 62.52 -13.90 15.80
N GLU A 406 61.36 -14.23 16.30
CA GLU A 406 60.89 -14.33 17.72
C GLU A 406 59.42 -13.92 17.79
N GLY A 407 58.61 -14.85 18.16
CA GLY A 407 58.13 -14.97 19.54
C GLY A 407 56.63 -14.85 19.68
N ASN A 408 55.99 -16.00 19.81
CA ASN A 408 54.92 -16.27 20.78
C ASN A 408 53.47 -15.78 20.64
N LYS A 409 52.61 -16.79 20.59
CA LYS A 409 51.31 -17.01 21.34
C LYS A 409 50.02 -16.45 20.78
N GLU A 410 49.19 -17.47 20.43
CA GLU A 410 47.80 -17.67 20.85
C GLU A 410 46.84 -16.49 20.80
N GLN A 411 45.83 -16.60 19.99
CA GLN A 411 44.43 -16.77 20.36
C GLN A 411 43.55 -16.37 19.19
N ALA A 412 42.67 -17.26 18.74
CA ALA A 412 41.54 -16.94 17.90
C ALA A 412 40.52 -16.21 18.75
N PRO A 413 39.96 -15.08 18.30
CA PRO A 413 38.83 -14.50 18.96
C PRO A 413 37.61 -14.31 18.05
N HIS A 414 36.52 -14.73 18.55
CA HIS A 414 35.22 -14.05 18.64
C HIS A 414 34.79 -13.07 17.55
N LYS A 415 34.34 -13.61 16.41
CA LYS A 415 33.56 -12.83 15.43
C LYS A 415 32.16 -12.40 15.88
N ASN A 416 31.68 -12.86 17.02
CA ASN A 416 30.34 -12.55 17.53
C ASN A 416 30.24 -11.33 18.44
N GLN A 417 31.33 -10.88 19.05
CA GLN A 417 31.30 -9.69 19.92
C GLN A 417 31.36 -8.38 19.13
N ASP A 418 32.04 -8.32 18.00
CA ASP A 418 32.11 -7.13 17.17
C ASP A 418 30.76 -6.71 16.55
N ASN A 419 29.92 -7.68 16.19
CA ASN A 419 28.61 -7.41 15.60
C ASN A 419 27.61 -6.86 16.65
N ALA A 420 27.68 -7.34 17.89
CA ALA A 420 26.85 -6.82 18.98
C ALA A 420 27.26 -5.39 19.37
N GLN A 421 28.58 -5.11 19.40
CA GLN A 421 29.12 -3.79 19.71
C GLN A 421 28.82 -2.77 18.59
N MET A 422 28.92 -3.18 17.31
CA MET A 422 28.53 -2.33 16.18
C MET A 422 27.04 -2.02 16.17
N PHE A 423 26.19 -2.97 16.58
CA PHE A 423 24.74 -2.78 16.70
C PHE A 423 24.40 -1.81 17.85
N ALA A 424 25.03 -1.99 19.02
CA ALA A 424 24.88 -1.09 20.16
C ALA A 424 25.32 0.35 19.81
N ASN A 425 26.44 0.50 19.11
CA ASN A 425 26.93 1.79 18.64
C ASN A 425 26.00 2.47 17.62
N ARG A 426 25.36 1.70 16.74
CA ARG A 426 24.31 2.21 15.82
C ARG A 426 23.06 2.66 16.54
N LEU A 427 22.61 1.93 17.56
CA LEU A 427 21.48 2.31 18.41
C LEU A 427 21.74 3.62 19.16
N ILE A 428 22.92 3.75 19.77
CA ILE A 428 23.34 4.97 20.47
C ILE A 428 23.42 6.16 19.52
N LYS A 429 23.94 5.95 18.29
CA LYS A 429 24.03 7.00 17.27
C LYS A 429 22.65 7.45 16.77
N ASN A 430 21.70 6.53 16.61
CA ASN A 430 20.33 6.83 16.23
C ASN A 430 19.57 7.52 17.37
N GLN A 431 19.79 7.13 18.62
CA GLN A 431 19.21 7.78 19.80
C GLN A 431 19.74 9.21 19.97
N LYS A 432 21.03 9.45 19.71
CA LYS A 432 21.61 10.81 19.71
C LYS A 432 21.08 11.67 18.57
N ARG A 433 20.85 11.10 17.38
CA ARG A 433 20.23 11.79 16.24
C ARG A 433 18.78 12.15 16.53
N LEU A 434 18.01 11.26 17.13
CA LEU A 434 16.62 11.48 17.52
C LEU A 434 16.53 12.58 18.59
N LYS A 435 17.39 12.55 19.61
CA LYS A 435 17.47 13.59 20.64
C LYS A 435 17.86 14.96 20.07
N LYS A 436 18.78 14.98 19.09
CA LYS A 436 19.18 16.24 18.42
C LYS A 436 18.05 16.79 17.55
N TRP A 437 17.31 15.92 16.86
CA TRP A 437 16.14 16.29 16.04
C TRP A 437 15.00 16.82 16.92
N LEU A 438 14.67 16.14 18.03
CA LEU A 438 13.66 16.58 19.01
C LEU A 438 14.00 17.94 19.62
N LYS A 439 15.29 18.22 19.83
CA LYS A 439 15.76 19.51 20.36
C LYS A 439 15.71 20.64 19.32
N GLN A 440 15.78 20.31 18.02
CA GLN A 440 15.70 21.28 16.91
C GLN A 440 14.27 21.52 16.43
N SER A 441 13.35 20.57 16.62
CA SER A 441 11.96 20.70 16.19
C SER A 441 11.07 21.48 17.17
N GLY A 442 11.56 21.79 18.36
CA GLY A 442 10.78 22.55 19.35
C GLY A 442 9.49 21.84 19.83
N GLU A 443 9.31 20.57 19.48
CA GLU A 443 8.16 19.77 19.87
C GLU A 443 8.40 19.11 21.21
N THR A 444 7.83 19.70 22.25
CA THR A 444 7.49 19.00 23.48
C THR A 444 6.17 18.27 23.24
N SER A 445 6.21 17.05 22.77
CA SER A 445 5.04 16.18 22.82
C SER A 445 5.43 14.87 23.50
N TYR A 446 4.91 14.72 24.68
CA TYR A 446 4.83 13.45 25.37
C TYR A 446 3.73 12.62 24.71
N ARG A 447 4.09 11.49 24.08
CA ARG A 447 3.40 10.20 24.27
C ARG A 447 4.19 9.09 23.61
N VAL A 448 4.67 8.22 24.49
CA VAL A 448 5.09 6.86 24.21
C VAL A 448 3.92 6.06 23.68
#